data_5eeaafe658e3ab6cd52caaee18cc2df1
#
_entry.id   5eeaafe658e3ab6cd52caaee18cc2df1
#
_cell.length_a   1.000
_cell.length_b   1.000
_cell.length_c   1.000
_cell.angle_alpha   90.00
_cell.angle_beta   90.00
_cell.angle_gamma   90.00
#
_symmetry.space_group_name_H-M   'P 1'
#
loop_
_entity.id
_entity.type
_entity.pdbx_description
1 polymer ?
#
loop_
_entity_poly.entity_id
_entity_poly.type
_entity_poly.pdbx_seq_one_letter_code
_entity_poly.pdbx_strand_id
1 'polypeptide(L)'
;MLPRLLAHLSRPVCLLLTTTILLVGCSSEDKPPAASITTDTEATEAAVTPTFDDEPIQLIPQSSTAISPAHTLADPFPIVLIKTNKGDIKLKLNGEKSPRTVENFMQNYVDRGFYSDTIFHYVAKEFMITGGGYNQAGEYKEPMTPIRNESNNGLLNKRGTIAMMRHPDYVDSASSQFFINLVDNPSLDYVASEDETNNTSGYCVFGEVIEGMDVVDAIGNVPVSDNNQNLPSTPVEAVIVTSVEQVK
;
A
#
# COMPACT_ATOMS: atom_id res chain seq x y z
N MET A 1 -45.63 46.15 -21.54
CA MET A 1 -44.83 46.61 -22.71
C MET A 1 -43.59 45.74 -22.80
N LEU A 2 -43.64 44.77 -23.73
CA LEU A 2 -42.48 44.06 -24.24
C LEU A 2 -41.78 44.97 -25.27
N PRO A 3 -40.46 44.75 -25.54
CA PRO A 3 -40.19 43.99 -26.75
C PRO A 3 -39.13 42.88 -26.62
N ARG A 4 -39.35 41.91 -27.49
CA ARG A 4 -38.47 40.84 -27.95
C ARG A 4 -37.32 41.40 -28.80
N LEU A 5 -36.15 40.75 -28.75
CA LEU A 5 -35.20 40.64 -29.90
C LEU A 5 -34.35 39.38 -29.67
N LEU A 6 -34.59 38.37 -30.43
CA LEU A 6 -33.98 37.78 -31.64
C LEU A 6 -32.57 37.26 -31.50
N ALA A 7 -32.55 35.99 -31.80
CA ALA A 7 -31.48 35.02 -31.95
C ALA A 7 -30.35 35.42 -32.93
N HIS A 8 -29.15 34.92 -32.66
CA HIS A 8 -28.22 34.53 -33.73
C HIS A 8 -27.55 33.19 -33.37
N LEU A 9 -27.97 32.17 -34.16
CA LEU A 9 -27.22 30.92 -34.34
C LEU A 9 -25.96 31.24 -35.18
N SER A 10 -24.82 30.76 -34.71
CA SER A 10 -23.64 30.68 -35.57
C SER A 10 -22.99 29.30 -35.30
N ARG A 11 -23.15 28.40 -36.29
CA ARG A 11 -22.42 27.14 -36.38
C ARG A 11 -21.06 27.39 -37.05
N PRO A 12 -19.96 26.78 -36.60
CA PRO A 12 -18.80 26.61 -37.46
C PRO A 12 -18.77 25.21 -38.12
N VAL A 13 -18.41 25.27 -39.33
CA VAL A 13 -18.18 24.29 -40.35
C VAL A 13 -17.13 23.25 -39.97
N CYS A 14 -17.49 21.99 -40.18
CA CYS A 14 -16.60 20.83 -40.12
C CYS A 14 -15.70 20.82 -41.36
N LEU A 15 -14.39 20.95 -41.20
CA LEU A 15 -13.41 20.81 -42.27
C LEU A 15 -12.76 19.42 -42.17
N LEU A 16 -13.18 18.53 -43.03
CA LEU A 16 -12.54 17.22 -43.25
C LEU A 16 -11.24 17.44 -44.04
N LEU A 17 -10.09 17.11 -43.44
CA LEU A 17 -8.85 16.89 -44.17
C LEU A 17 -8.61 15.37 -44.32
N THR A 18 -8.77 14.90 -45.53
CA THR A 18 -8.34 13.58 -45.97
C THR A 18 -6.85 13.64 -46.30
N THR A 19 -6.02 12.91 -45.56
CA THR A 19 -4.63 12.67 -45.95
C THR A 19 -4.46 11.23 -46.44
N THR A 20 -4.10 11.14 -47.70
CA THR A 20 -3.79 9.96 -48.46
C THR A 20 -2.50 9.29 -47.95
N ILE A 21 -2.56 8.01 -47.63
CA ILE A 21 -1.40 7.18 -47.30
C ILE A 21 -0.83 6.60 -48.57
N LEU A 22 0.39 6.98 -48.89
CA LEU A 22 1.22 6.30 -49.90
C LEU A 22 1.91 5.09 -49.28
N LEU A 23 1.57 3.90 -49.72
CA LEU A 23 2.33 2.67 -49.52
C LEU A 23 3.53 2.66 -50.48
N VAL A 24 4.74 2.66 -49.93
CA VAL A 24 5.93 2.22 -50.65
C VAL A 24 6.49 1.02 -49.90
N GLY A 25 6.36 -0.14 -50.51
CA GLY A 25 7.04 -1.35 -50.11
C GLY A 25 8.48 -1.35 -50.62
N CYS A 26 9.40 -1.86 -49.81
CA CYS A 26 10.56 -2.59 -50.36
C CYS A 26 11.13 -3.52 -49.30
N SER A 27 11.23 -4.76 -49.70
CA SER A 27 11.86 -5.88 -49.00
C SER A 27 13.38 -5.74 -49.01
N SER A 28 14.04 -6.24 -47.97
CA SER A 28 15.20 -7.12 -48.12
C SER A 28 15.60 -7.73 -46.77
N GLU A 29 15.68 -9.04 -46.82
CA GLU A 29 16.29 -9.93 -45.85
C GLU A 29 17.76 -9.57 -45.65
N ASP A 30 18.26 -9.63 -44.43
CA ASP A 30 19.64 -9.96 -44.15
C ASP A 30 19.73 -10.69 -42.80
N LYS A 31 19.98 -11.99 -42.94
CA LYS A 31 20.29 -12.93 -41.88
C LYS A 31 21.79 -13.02 -41.74
N PRO A 32 22.41 -12.78 -40.59
CA PRO A 32 23.81 -13.07 -40.40
C PRO A 32 24.09 -14.57 -40.25
N PRO A 33 25.27 -15.05 -40.72
CA PRO A 33 25.57 -16.46 -40.88
C PRO A 33 25.92 -17.16 -39.56
N ALA A 34 25.54 -18.43 -39.48
CA ALA A 34 25.98 -19.36 -38.46
C ALA A 34 27.48 -19.63 -38.55
N ALA A 35 28.21 -19.40 -37.48
CA ALA A 35 29.57 -19.85 -37.31
C ALA A 35 29.56 -21.28 -36.77
N SER A 36 30.00 -22.21 -37.63
CA SER A 36 30.40 -23.57 -37.30
C SER A 36 31.70 -23.55 -36.52
N ILE A 37 31.72 -24.08 -35.32
CA ILE A 37 32.96 -24.44 -34.61
C ILE A 37 33.03 -25.95 -34.56
N THR A 38 34.07 -26.45 -35.20
CA THR A 38 34.51 -27.82 -35.24
C THR A 38 34.99 -28.33 -33.88
N THR A 39 34.63 -29.54 -33.61
CA THR A 39 35.13 -30.46 -32.58
C THR A 39 36.63 -30.64 -32.69
N ASP A 40 37.31 -30.71 -31.54
CA ASP A 40 38.19 -31.78 -31.08
C ASP A 40 38.99 -31.31 -29.86
N THR A 41 38.77 -31.92 -28.72
CA THR A 41 39.86 -32.40 -27.85
C THR A 41 39.22 -33.18 -26.67
N GLU A 42 39.54 -34.44 -26.71
CA GLU A 42 39.37 -35.45 -25.71
C GLU A 42 40.13 -35.11 -24.43
N ALA A 43 39.45 -34.99 -23.28
CA ALA A 43 40.10 -34.96 -21.98
C ALA A 43 39.25 -35.84 -21.04
N THR A 44 39.86 -36.96 -20.68
CA THR A 44 39.48 -37.93 -19.71
C THR A 44 39.18 -37.28 -18.35
N GLU A 45 37.97 -37.25 -17.93
CA GLU A 45 37.61 -36.81 -16.59
C GLU A 45 37.05 -37.99 -15.78
N ALA A 46 37.76 -38.29 -14.70
CA ALA A 46 37.39 -39.31 -13.74
C ALA A 46 36.11 -38.90 -13.02
N ALA A 47 35.10 -39.75 -13.13
CA ALA A 47 33.88 -39.61 -12.40
C ALA A 47 34.13 -39.78 -10.89
N VAL A 48 34.08 -38.66 -10.17
CA VAL A 48 33.97 -38.67 -8.71
C VAL A 48 32.48 -38.72 -8.40
N THR A 49 31.97 -39.88 -8.08
CA THR A 49 30.64 -40.05 -7.49
C THR A 49 30.72 -39.54 -6.05
N PRO A 50 29.88 -38.58 -5.61
CA PRO A 50 29.75 -38.28 -4.20
C PRO A 50 28.98 -39.43 -3.56
N THR A 51 29.64 -40.20 -2.70
CA THR A 51 29.00 -41.12 -1.76
C THR A 51 28.24 -40.29 -0.72
N PHE A 52 26.93 -40.33 -0.78
CA PHE A 52 26.10 -39.87 0.33
C PHE A 52 26.20 -40.96 1.41
N ASP A 53 26.86 -40.59 2.51
CA ASP A 53 26.80 -41.42 3.71
C ASP A 53 25.35 -41.38 4.22
N ASP A 54 24.71 -42.55 4.26
CA ASP A 54 23.42 -42.80 4.88
C ASP A 54 23.53 -42.67 6.40
N GLU A 55 23.69 -41.47 6.92
CA GLU A 55 23.40 -41.19 8.30
C GLU A 55 21.86 -41.04 8.46
N PRO A 56 21.24 -41.81 9.38
CA PRO A 56 19.81 -41.67 9.59
C PRO A 56 19.51 -40.25 10.10
N ILE A 57 18.73 -39.51 9.32
CA ILE A 57 18.20 -38.21 9.73
C ILE A 57 17.48 -38.43 11.06
N GLN A 58 18.10 -38.01 12.15
CA GLN A 58 17.46 -37.91 13.45
C GLN A 58 16.34 -36.90 13.32
N LEU A 59 15.11 -37.39 13.24
CA LEU A 59 13.91 -36.54 13.40
C LEU A 59 14.00 -35.90 14.79
N ILE A 60 14.51 -34.68 14.84
CA ILE A 60 14.37 -33.83 16.02
C ILE A 60 12.87 -33.75 16.28
N PRO A 61 12.36 -34.22 17.44
CA PRO A 61 10.94 -34.06 17.73
C PRO A 61 10.63 -32.56 17.64
N GLN A 62 9.77 -32.21 16.68
CA GLN A 62 9.23 -30.89 16.58
C GLN A 62 8.51 -30.63 17.91
N SER A 63 9.20 -29.95 18.82
CA SER A 63 8.61 -29.49 20.06
C SER A 63 7.31 -28.78 19.66
N SER A 64 6.21 -29.35 20.11
CA SER A 64 4.88 -28.80 19.92
C SER A 64 4.95 -27.30 20.17
N THR A 65 4.63 -26.55 19.15
CA THR A 65 4.50 -25.11 19.14
C THR A 65 3.81 -24.69 20.43
N ALA A 66 4.57 -24.20 21.39
CA ALA A 66 4.02 -23.39 22.45
C ALA A 66 3.30 -22.26 21.73
N ILE A 67 1.98 -22.25 21.79
CA ILE A 67 1.16 -21.11 21.42
C ILE A 67 1.77 -19.96 22.22
N SER A 68 2.43 -19.03 21.51
CA SER A 68 2.96 -17.83 22.13
C SER A 68 1.83 -17.24 22.97
N PRO A 69 2.06 -16.91 24.25
CA PRO A 69 0.99 -16.40 25.10
C PRO A 69 0.31 -15.27 24.36
N ALA A 70 -1.03 -15.29 24.37
CA ALA A 70 -1.83 -14.23 23.73
C ALA A 70 -1.26 -12.90 24.21
N HIS A 71 -0.72 -12.11 23.28
CA HIS A 71 -0.21 -10.77 23.57
C HIS A 71 -1.37 -9.97 24.17
N THR A 72 -1.30 -9.75 25.46
CA THR A 72 -2.30 -8.95 26.16
C THR A 72 -1.81 -7.52 26.14
N LEU A 73 -2.38 -6.72 25.26
CA LEU A 73 -2.23 -5.27 25.32
C LEU A 73 -2.63 -4.80 26.72
N ALA A 74 -1.82 -3.98 27.36
CA ALA A 74 -2.13 -3.44 28.69
C ALA A 74 -3.44 -2.62 28.67
N ASP A 75 -3.73 -1.98 27.53
CA ASP A 75 -5.00 -1.30 27.21
C ASP A 75 -5.49 -1.84 25.85
N PRO A 76 -6.66 -2.48 25.80
CA PRO A 76 -7.20 -2.97 24.52
C PRO A 76 -7.71 -1.86 23.60
N PHE A 77 -7.87 -0.63 24.10
CA PHE A 77 -8.35 0.53 23.33
C PHE A 77 -7.44 1.74 23.48
N PRO A 78 -6.15 1.65 23.14
CA PRO A 78 -5.22 2.77 23.33
C PRO A 78 -5.65 3.96 22.50
N ILE A 79 -5.51 5.15 23.09
CA ILE A 79 -5.72 6.42 22.40
C ILE A 79 -4.37 6.93 21.92
N VAL A 80 -4.28 7.31 20.67
CA VAL A 80 -3.06 7.79 20.02
C VAL A 80 -3.30 9.16 19.42
N LEU A 81 -2.34 10.07 19.60
CA LEU A 81 -2.32 11.40 19.01
C LEU A 81 -1.27 11.44 17.90
N ILE A 82 -1.72 11.68 16.68
CA ILE A 82 -0.86 12.01 15.53
C ILE A 82 -0.80 13.52 15.45
N LYS A 83 0.39 14.11 15.66
CA LYS A 83 0.62 15.54 15.47
C LYS A 83 1.16 15.81 14.09
N THR A 84 0.54 16.73 13.38
CA THR A 84 0.97 17.12 12.03
C THR A 84 1.17 18.63 11.93
N ASN A 85 1.86 19.06 10.86
CA ASN A 85 1.95 20.49 10.55
C ASN A 85 0.62 21.11 10.05
N LYS A 86 -0.44 20.31 9.91
CA LYS A 86 -1.79 20.76 9.54
C LYS A 86 -2.77 20.70 10.72
N GLY A 87 -2.38 20.11 11.87
CA GLY A 87 -3.17 19.94 13.07
C GLY A 87 -3.06 18.53 13.64
N ASP A 88 -3.78 18.29 14.71
CA ASP A 88 -3.73 17.05 15.48
C ASP A 88 -4.88 16.13 15.09
N ILE A 89 -4.60 14.81 15.04
CA ILE A 89 -5.55 13.75 14.77
C ILE A 89 -5.50 12.78 15.93
N LYS A 90 -6.61 12.58 16.64
CA LYS A 90 -6.70 11.64 17.74
C LYS A 90 -7.42 10.38 17.30
N LEU A 91 -6.79 9.24 17.55
CA LEU A 91 -7.28 7.92 17.19
C LEU A 91 -7.62 7.12 18.44
N LYS A 92 -8.69 6.33 18.37
CA LYS A 92 -8.96 5.23 19.29
C LYS A 92 -8.71 3.92 18.55
N LEU A 93 -7.75 3.14 19.01
CA LEU A 93 -7.42 1.86 18.40
C LEU A 93 -8.30 0.75 19.00
N ASN A 94 -8.43 -0.36 18.27
CA ASN A 94 -9.26 -1.50 18.66
C ASN A 94 -8.41 -2.78 18.73
N GLY A 95 -7.73 -2.96 19.86
CA GLY A 95 -6.90 -4.14 20.11
C GLY A 95 -7.68 -5.42 20.41
N GLU A 96 -8.98 -5.35 20.67
CA GLU A 96 -9.81 -6.54 20.77
C GLU A 96 -10.06 -7.19 19.42
N LYS A 97 -10.30 -6.37 18.39
CA LYS A 97 -10.61 -6.81 17.04
C LYS A 97 -9.36 -7.00 16.18
N SER A 98 -8.29 -6.27 16.47
CA SER A 98 -7.05 -6.26 15.70
C SER A 98 -5.82 -6.31 16.61
N PRO A 99 -5.69 -7.35 17.47
CA PRO A 99 -4.68 -7.36 18.53
C PRO A 99 -3.24 -7.28 18.00
N ARG A 100 -2.90 -8.03 16.97
CA ARG A 100 -1.56 -8.03 16.36
C ARG A 100 -1.26 -6.72 15.66
N THR A 101 -2.26 -6.17 14.99
CA THR A 101 -2.13 -4.92 14.26
C THR A 101 -1.91 -3.75 15.23
N VAL A 102 -2.71 -3.67 16.30
CA VAL A 102 -2.56 -2.62 17.31
C VAL A 102 -1.24 -2.77 18.07
N GLU A 103 -0.85 -3.99 18.44
CA GLU A 103 0.44 -4.26 19.08
C GLU A 103 1.61 -3.82 18.18
N ASN A 104 1.59 -4.21 16.91
CA ASN A 104 2.61 -3.84 15.95
C ASN A 104 2.69 -2.31 15.79
N PHE A 105 1.55 -1.65 15.61
CA PHE A 105 1.47 -0.21 15.46
C PHE A 105 2.04 0.51 16.70
N MET A 106 1.67 0.06 17.90
CA MET A 106 2.14 0.66 19.16
C MET A 106 3.61 0.35 19.42
N GLN A 107 3.98 -0.92 19.58
CA GLN A 107 5.29 -1.30 20.09
C GLN A 107 6.42 -1.17 19.06
N ASN A 108 6.13 -1.45 17.79
CA ASN A 108 7.15 -1.42 16.74
C ASN A 108 7.32 -0.03 16.11
N TYR A 109 6.31 0.83 16.21
CA TYR A 109 6.35 2.12 15.52
C TYR A 109 6.10 3.31 16.45
N VAL A 110 5.01 3.35 17.22
CA VAL A 110 4.69 4.50 18.10
C VAL A 110 5.73 4.63 19.20
N ASP A 111 5.96 3.59 20.00
CA ASP A 111 6.87 3.59 21.14
C ASP A 111 8.34 3.84 20.73
N ARG A 112 8.66 3.54 19.46
CA ARG A 112 10.01 3.76 18.90
C ARG A 112 10.16 5.11 18.20
N GLY A 113 9.11 5.92 18.16
CA GLY A 113 9.14 7.21 17.47
C GLY A 113 9.34 7.10 15.96
N PHE A 114 9.01 5.93 15.37
CA PHE A 114 9.23 5.66 13.95
C PHE A 114 8.54 6.68 13.04
N TYR A 115 7.35 7.12 13.41
CA TYR A 115 6.55 8.03 12.60
C TYR A 115 7.01 9.49 12.62
N SER A 116 7.95 9.86 13.50
CA SER A 116 8.51 11.21 13.51
C SER A 116 9.19 11.51 12.17
N ASP A 117 8.91 12.69 11.63
CA ASP A 117 9.37 13.18 10.33
C ASP A 117 8.88 12.36 9.12
N THR A 118 7.90 11.48 9.30
CA THR A 118 7.22 10.87 8.16
C THR A 118 6.21 11.85 7.56
N ILE A 119 5.75 11.54 6.35
CA ILE A 119 4.76 12.35 5.64
C ILE A 119 3.51 11.53 5.29
N PHE A 120 2.40 12.22 5.10
CA PHE A 120 1.31 11.68 4.30
C PHE A 120 1.73 11.81 2.84
N HIS A 121 2.21 10.70 2.27
CA HIS A 121 2.86 10.66 0.95
C HIS A 121 1.90 10.40 -0.20
N TYR A 122 0.66 10.01 0.10
CA TYR A 122 -0.38 9.77 -0.90
C TYR A 122 -1.71 10.34 -0.41
N VAL A 123 -2.34 11.14 -1.25
CA VAL A 123 -3.66 11.73 -0.99
C VAL A 123 -4.55 11.50 -2.20
N ALA A 124 -5.58 10.68 -2.04
CA ALA A 124 -6.64 10.50 -3.02
C ALA A 124 -7.92 11.13 -2.48
N LYS A 125 -8.29 12.27 -3.07
CA LYS A 125 -9.51 13.00 -2.70
C LYS A 125 -10.72 12.08 -2.80
N GLU A 126 -11.64 12.18 -1.82
CA GLU A 126 -12.84 11.35 -1.74
C GLU A 126 -12.55 9.85 -1.69
N PHE A 127 -11.35 9.47 -1.19
CA PHE A 127 -10.96 8.09 -0.99
C PHE A 127 -10.20 7.92 0.32
N MET A 128 -8.89 8.24 0.35
CA MET A 128 -8.06 8.06 1.54
C MET A 128 -6.84 8.97 1.55
N ILE A 129 -6.21 9.09 2.73
CA ILE A 129 -4.87 9.64 2.91
C ILE A 129 -3.97 8.55 3.47
N THR A 130 -2.74 8.39 2.93
CA THR A 130 -1.80 7.33 3.32
C THR A 130 -0.51 7.91 3.86
N GLY A 131 -0.03 7.38 4.99
CA GLY A 131 1.20 7.82 5.65
C GLY A 131 2.03 6.66 6.20
N GLY A 132 3.12 7.00 6.92
CA GLY A 132 3.92 6.05 7.71
C GLY A 132 4.97 5.25 6.93
N GLY A 133 5.30 5.63 5.68
CA GLY A 133 6.29 4.91 4.89
C GLY A 133 7.46 5.73 4.40
N TYR A 134 7.33 7.06 4.35
CA TYR A 134 8.32 7.93 3.73
C TYR A 134 8.62 9.14 4.61
N ASN A 135 9.85 9.63 4.57
CA ASN A 135 10.25 10.87 5.21
C ASN A 135 10.00 12.10 4.30
N GLN A 136 10.32 13.30 4.80
CA GLN A 136 10.14 14.54 4.05
C GLN A 136 10.97 14.63 2.77
N ALA A 137 12.09 13.92 2.68
CA ALA A 137 12.90 13.85 1.46
C ALA A 137 12.32 12.89 0.41
N GLY A 138 11.22 12.20 0.71
CA GLY A 138 10.62 11.17 -0.15
C GLY A 138 11.37 9.84 -0.09
N GLU A 139 12.22 9.64 0.90
CA GLU A 139 12.96 8.40 1.11
C GLU A 139 12.10 7.41 1.90
N TYR A 140 12.12 6.16 1.46
CA TYR A 140 11.43 5.08 2.16
C TYR A 140 12.09 4.80 3.52
N LYS A 141 11.28 4.74 4.56
CA LYS A 141 11.75 4.31 5.89
C LYS A 141 11.55 2.81 6.02
N GLU A 142 12.65 2.08 6.20
CA GLU A 142 12.64 0.63 6.31
C GLU A 142 11.77 0.17 7.50
N PRO A 143 10.70 -0.60 7.26
CA PRO A 143 9.80 -1.06 8.31
C PRO A 143 10.34 -2.30 9.01
N MET A 144 9.70 -2.68 10.13
CA MET A 144 9.89 -3.98 10.75
C MET A 144 9.23 -5.09 9.92
N THR A 145 9.40 -6.34 10.38
CA THR A 145 8.81 -7.54 9.76
C THR A 145 7.30 -7.37 9.58
N PRO A 146 6.77 -7.74 8.40
CA PRO A 146 5.33 -7.72 8.15
C PRO A 146 4.54 -8.60 9.12
N ILE A 147 3.28 -8.25 9.30
CA ILE A 147 2.34 -8.96 10.16
C ILE A 147 1.25 -9.66 9.36
N ARG A 148 0.64 -10.67 9.97
CA ARG A 148 -0.54 -11.33 9.43
C ARG A 148 -1.71 -10.36 9.36
N ASN A 149 -2.44 -10.38 8.25
CA ASN A 149 -3.63 -9.57 8.06
C ASN A 149 -4.78 -10.03 8.97
N GLU A 150 -5.38 -9.09 9.67
CA GLU A 150 -6.54 -9.29 10.55
C GLU A 150 -7.82 -8.64 10.00
N SER A 151 -7.92 -8.45 8.68
CA SER A 151 -9.06 -7.77 8.04
C SER A 151 -10.42 -8.47 8.23
N ASN A 152 -10.39 -9.78 8.54
CA ASN A 152 -11.61 -10.57 8.82
C ASN A 152 -12.18 -10.32 10.24
N ASN A 153 -11.84 -9.21 10.86
CA ASN A 153 -12.21 -8.83 12.23
C ASN A 153 -13.62 -8.24 12.39
N GLY A 154 -14.33 -8.06 11.27
CA GLY A 154 -15.68 -7.48 11.22
C GLY A 154 -15.73 -5.95 11.27
N LEU A 155 -14.58 -5.26 11.28
CA LEU A 155 -14.51 -3.82 11.11
C LEU A 155 -14.51 -3.47 9.62
N LEU A 156 -15.17 -2.36 9.27
CA LEU A 156 -15.34 -1.92 7.89
C LEU A 156 -14.53 -0.65 7.63
N ASN A 157 -14.10 -0.45 6.39
CA ASN A 157 -13.40 0.75 5.93
C ASN A 157 -14.38 1.91 5.74
N LYS A 158 -14.94 2.39 6.84
CA LYS A 158 -15.83 3.55 6.87
C LYS A 158 -15.05 4.85 6.97
N ARG A 159 -15.69 5.96 6.60
CA ARG A 159 -15.11 7.29 6.81
C ARG A 159 -14.60 7.44 8.25
N GLY A 160 -13.36 7.95 8.37
CA GLY A 160 -12.70 8.19 9.65
C GLY A 160 -12.02 6.96 10.26
N THR A 161 -12.14 5.75 9.66
CA THR A 161 -11.39 4.60 10.16
C THR A 161 -9.94 4.64 9.66
N ILE A 162 -9.02 4.10 10.49
CA ILE A 162 -7.63 3.86 10.15
C ILE A 162 -7.43 2.38 9.85
N ALA A 163 -6.74 2.07 8.75
CA ALA A 163 -6.44 0.72 8.32
C ALA A 163 -4.98 0.57 7.87
N MET A 164 -4.45 -0.67 7.94
CA MET A 164 -3.10 -0.96 7.48
C MET A 164 -3.02 -1.05 5.97
N MET A 165 -2.02 -0.37 5.40
CA MET A 165 -1.64 -0.56 4.01
C MET A 165 -0.89 -1.89 3.86
N ARG A 166 -1.13 -2.60 2.76
CA ARG A 166 -0.44 -3.83 2.38
C ARG A 166 -0.21 -3.88 0.87
N HIS A 167 0.68 -4.75 0.43
CA HIS A 167 0.83 -5.03 -1.00
C HIS A 167 -0.42 -5.76 -1.53
N PRO A 168 -0.95 -5.39 -2.70
CA PRO A 168 -2.18 -5.99 -3.24
C PRO A 168 -2.11 -7.52 -3.35
N ASP A 169 -0.98 -8.04 -3.83
CA ASP A 169 -0.78 -9.46 -4.11
C ASP A 169 -0.32 -10.29 -2.88
N TYR A 170 0.11 -9.62 -1.80
CA TYR A 170 0.60 -10.27 -0.59
C TYR A 170 -0.25 -9.89 0.60
N VAL A 171 -1.11 -10.81 1.03
CA VAL A 171 -2.11 -10.57 2.09
C VAL A 171 -1.44 -10.18 3.41
N ASP A 172 -0.37 -10.88 3.79
CA ASP A 172 0.34 -10.74 5.06
C ASP A 172 1.61 -9.86 4.89
N SER A 173 1.45 -8.69 4.26
CA SER A 173 2.55 -7.76 3.96
C SER A 173 2.45 -6.41 4.66
N ALA A 174 1.45 -6.21 5.51
CA ALA A 174 1.31 -4.97 6.27
C ALA A 174 2.45 -4.80 7.27
N SER A 175 2.98 -3.59 7.39
CA SER A 175 4.09 -3.27 8.31
C SER A 175 3.90 -1.94 9.03
N SER A 176 4.40 -0.82 8.47
CA SER A 176 4.34 0.53 9.07
C SER A 176 3.28 1.44 8.44
N GLN A 177 2.99 1.24 7.16
CA GLN A 177 2.13 2.16 6.43
C GLN A 177 0.66 1.95 6.78
N PHE A 178 -0.05 3.05 6.92
CA PHE A 178 -1.47 3.08 7.22
C PHE A 178 -2.19 4.10 6.33
N PHE A 179 -3.51 3.99 6.26
CA PHE A 179 -4.34 5.01 5.65
C PHE A 179 -5.54 5.36 6.52
N ILE A 180 -6.06 6.57 6.34
CA ILE A 180 -7.30 7.03 6.96
C ILE A 180 -8.32 7.24 5.84
N ASN A 181 -9.49 6.65 6.01
CA ASN A 181 -10.59 6.71 5.06
C ASN A 181 -11.27 8.09 5.08
N LEU A 182 -11.35 8.77 3.93
CA LEU A 182 -12.06 10.04 3.78
C LEU A 182 -13.55 9.85 3.54
N VAL A 183 -13.93 8.70 3.03
CA VAL A 183 -15.31 8.27 2.77
C VAL A 183 -15.48 6.80 3.15
N ASP A 184 -16.69 6.25 3.04
CA ASP A 184 -16.89 4.82 3.14
C ASP A 184 -16.34 4.12 1.90
N ASN A 185 -15.43 3.15 2.11
CA ASN A 185 -14.72 2.43 1.06
C ASN A 185 -14.99 0.92 1.13
N PRO A 186 -16.21 0.45 0.81
CA PRO A 186 -16.58 -0.96 0.98
C PRO A 186 -15.77 -1.90 0.08
N SER A 187 -15.15 -1.42 -0.99
CA SER A 187 -14.25 -2.21 -1.84
C SER A 187 -12.95 -2.63 -1.14
N LEU A 188 -12.61 -1.99 -0.01
CA LEU A 188 -11.45 -2.31 0.81
C LEU A 188 -11.78 -3.27 1.96
N ASP A 189 -13.04 -3.63 2.12
CA ASP A 189 -13.47 -4.54 3.18
C ASP A 189 -13.12 -5.99 2.87
N TYR A 190 -12.96 -6.77 3.94
CA TYR A 190 -12.88 -8.22 3.82
C TYR A 190 -14.24 -8.78 3.40
N VAL A 191 -14.25 -9.59 2.36
CA VAL A 191 -15.44 -10.33 1.91
C VAL A 191 -15.12 -11.82 1.93
N ALA A 192 -15.78 -12.56 2.81
CA ALA A 192 -15.76 -14.01 2.76
C ALA A 192 -16.66 -14.48 1.62
N SER A 193 -16.18 -15.41 0.81
CA SER A 193 -16.96 -16.09 -0.23
C SER A 193 -16.76 -17.61 -0.10
N GLU A 194 -17.80 -18.37 -0.41
CA GLU A 194 -17.70 -19.85 -0.51
C GLU A 194 -16.81 -20.25 -1.69
N ASP A 195 -16.73 -19.42 -2.70
CA ASP A 195 -15.78 -19.53 -3.81
C ASP A 195 -14.52 -18.75 -3.47
N GLU A 196 -13.42 -19.45 -3.19
CA GLU A 196 -12.13 -18.85 -2.83
C GLU A 196 -11.61 -17.86 -3.89
N THR A 197 -12.04 -17.99 -5.15
CA THR A 197 -11.67 -17.06 -6.22
C THR A 197 -12.32 -15.69 -6.07
N ASN A 198 -13.41 -15.58 -5.31
CA ASN A 198 -14.14 -14.35 -5.05
C ASN A 198 -13.87 -13.76 -3.65
N ASN A 199 -12.97 -14.35 -2.87
CA ASN A 199 -12.56 -13.79 -1.59
C ASN A 199 -11.78 -12.50 -1.82
N THR A 200 -12.17 -11.43 -1.11
CA THR A 200 -11.30 -10.27 -0.96
C THR A 200 -10.64 -10.32 0.41
N SER A 201 -9.31 -10.29 0.40
CA SER A 201 -8.55 -10.30 1.67
C SER A 201 -8.67 -8.99 2.45
N GLY A 202 -9.27 -7.95 1.88
CA GLY A 202 -9.49 -6.66 2.52
C GLY A 202 -8.25 -5.99 3.11
N TYR A 203 -8.47 -4.86 3.77
CA TYR A 203 -7.48 -4.10 4.53
C TYR A 203 -7.91 -4.06 5.98
N CYS A 204 -6.97 -4.34 6.89
CA CYS A 204 -7.28 -4.45 8.31
C CYS A 204 -7.56 -3.08 8.93
N VAL A 205 -8.81 -2.78 9.20
CA VAL A 205 -9.20 -1.66 10.05
C VAL A 205 -8.82 -2.00 11.50
N PHE A 206 -8.15 -1.07 12.18
CA PHE A 206 -7.68 -1.28 13.55
C PHE A 206 -7.95 -0.11 14.51
N GLY A 207 -8.70 0.89 14.05
CA GLY A 207 -9.10 2.04 14.86
C GLY A 207 -9.92 3.06 14.09
N GLU A 208 -10.22 4.15 14.76
CA GLU A 208 -11.01 5.26 14.21
C GLU A 208 -10.53 6.61 14.74
N VAL A 209 -10.76 7.65 13.96
CA VAL A 209 -10.55 9.05 14.35
C VAL A 209 -11.68 9.46 15.30
N ILE A 210 -11.32 9.87 16.51
CA ILE A 210 -12.26 10.37 17.51
C ILE A 210 -12.25 11.89 17.64
N GLU A 211 -11.13 12.54 17.26
CA GLU A 211 -11.01 14.01 17.19
C GLU A 211 -10.09 14.37 16.00
N GLY A 212 -10.29 15.52 15.36
CA GLY A 212 -9.45 16.00 14.27
C GLY A 212 -9.85 15.48 12.89
N MET A 213 -11.10 15.08 12.68
CA MET A 213 -11.59 14.66 11.37
C MET A 213 -11.59 15.83 10.36
N ASP A 214 -11.73 17.06 10.81
CA ASP A 214 -11.55 18.28 10.03
C ASP A 214 -10.11 18.46 9.53
N VAL A 215 -9.12 18.07 10.35
CA VAL A 215 -7.70 18.03 9.92
C VAL A 215 -7.48 16.96 8.84
N VAL A 216 -8.08 15.77 9.02
CA VAL A 216 -8.03 14.68 8.02
C VAL A 216 -8.64 15.15 6.69
N ASP A 217 -9.78 15.85 6.73
CA ASP A 217 -10.43 16.43 5.55
C ASP A 217 -9.56 17.51 4.91
N ALA A 218 -8.95 18.38 5.71
CA ALA A 218 -8.04 19.40 5.21
C ALA A 218 -6.84 18.77 4.49
N ILE A 219 -6.26 17.70 5.03
CA ILE A 219 -5.20 16.92 4.37
C ILE A 219 -5.73 16.28 3.08
N GLY A 220 -6.92 15.70 3.10
CA GLY A 220 -7.56 15.09 1.92
C GLY A 220 -7.86 16.05 0.78
N ASN A 221 -7.80 17.37 1.03
CA ASN A 221 -8.06 18.41 0.04
C ASN A 221 -6.81 19.23 -0.39
N VAL A 222 -5.61 18.86 0.09
CA VAL A 222 -4.38 19.56 -0.33
C VAL A 222 -4.12 19.35 -1.83
N PRO A 223 -3.48 20.32 -2.51
CA PRO A 223 -2.99 20.11 -3.87
C PRO A 223 -1.96 18.99 -3.90
N VAL A 224 -2.10 18.07 -4.86
CA VAL A 224 -1.19 16.95 -5.09
C VAL A 224 -0.48 17.07 -6.43
N SER A 225 0.65 16.37 -6.58
CA SER A 225 1.45 16.32 -7.78
C SER A 225 1.89 14.89 -8.07
N ASP A 226 1.89 14.52 -9.35
CA ASP A 226 2.41 13.25 -9.85
C ASP A 226 3.85 13.39 -10.39
N ASN A 227 4.54 14.49 -10.05
CA ASN A 227 5.90 14.78 -10.54
C ASN A 227 6.96 13.83 -9.98
N ASN A 228 6.65 13.13 -8.89
CA ASN A 228 7.51 12.08 -8.36
C ASN A 228 7.07 10.72 -8.91
N GLN A 229 7.87 10.13 -9.81
CA GLN A 229 7.56 8.84 -10.44
C GLN A 229 7.35 7.69 -9.45
N ASN A 230 7.93 7.82 -8.23
CA ASN A 230 7.84 6.79 -7.19
C ASN A 230 6.70 7.03 -6.20
N LEU A 231 6.15 8.25 -6.14
CA LEU A 231 5.12 8.65 -5.17
C LEU A 231 4.05 9.49 -5.89
N PRO A 232 3.09 8.83 -6.59
CA PRO A 232 2.00 9.53 -7.25
C PRO A 232 1.09 10.21 -6.21
N SER A 233 0.37 11.24 -6.63
CA SER A 233 -0.60 11.98 -5.81
C SER A 233 -0.04 12.43 -4.45
N THR A 234 1.26 12.79 -4.43
CA THR A 234 1.92 13.32 -3.24
C THR A 234 1.55 14.79 -3.04
N PRO A 235 1.25 15.23 -1.80
CA PRO A 235 1.02 16.63 -1.50
C PRO A 235 2.15 17.55 -1.99
N VAL A 236 1.81 18.64 -2.70
CA VAL A 236 2.79 19.64 -3.18
C VAL A 236 3.55 20.26 -2.02
N GLU A 237 2.84 20.60 -0.94
CA GLU A 237 3.44 20.96 0.34
C GLU A 237 3.38 19.74 1.25
N ALA A 238 4.52 19.29 1.74
CA ALA A 238 4.61 18.10 2.58
C ALA A 238 3.70 18.22 3.82
N VAL A 239 2.83 17.24 3.99
CA VAL A 239 2.06 17.04 5.21
C VAL A 239 2.87 16.16 6.15
N ILE A 240 3.50 16.79 7.14
CA ILE A 240 4.50 16.19 8.00
C ILE A 240 3.87 15.70 9.29
N VAL A 241 4.16 14.45 9.65
CA VAL A 241 3.88 13.88 10.97
C VAL A 241 5.04 14.24 11.89
N THR A 242 4.83 15.12 12.86
CA THR A 242 5.88 15.56 13.80
C THR A 242 6.07 14.58 14.94
N SER A 243 5.00 13.98 15.43
CA SER A 243 5.04 12.87 16.41
C SER A 243 3.78 12.03 16.35
N VAL A 244 3.90 10.78 16.80
CA VAL A 244 2.78 9.91 17.14
C VAL A 244 3.02 9.37 18.53
N GLU A 245 2.09 9.60 19.43
CA GLU A 245 2.26 9.27 20.84
C GLU A 245 0.97 8.72 21.46
N GLN A 246 1.10 7.77 22.39
CA GLN A 246 -0.04 7.34 23.19
C GLN A 246 -0.43 8.45 24.17
N VAL A 247 -1.71 8.73 24.27
CA VAL A 247 -2.28 9.68 25.24
C VAL A 247 -3.23 8.96 26.18
N LYS A 248 -3.39 9.50 27.38
CA LYS A 248 -4.27 8.93 28.40
C LYS A 248 -5.69 9.48 28.27
#